data_ecebffc672f34986738f6f95eb5cefb2
#
_entry.id   ecebffc672f34986738f6f95eb5cefb2
#
_cell.length_a   1.000
_cell.length_b   1.000
_cell.length_c   1.000
_cell.angle_alpha   90.00
_cell.angle_beta   90.00
_cell.angle_gamma   90.00
#
_symmetry.space_group_name_H-M   'P 1'
#
loop_
_entity.id
_entity.type
_entity.pdbx_description
1 polymer ?
#
loop_
_entity_poly.entity_id
_entity_poly.type
_entity_poly.pdbx_seq_one_letter_code
_entity_poly.pdbx_strand_id
1 'polypeptide(L)'
;VAENGGQVKAGDKLTISVPSLPIEQLAQDYKLQYCLLNYYTNIPGAEYIFSKWSKGGDSWEGEGTTPVGPEVALKSITFTVPKTTPAGTYRIYGGYLDVTHRSGGYEWLDVYANFYKMEISDLTITVLKGDIENAADLIDAIGDVTLDSAAAIDAAKSAYDALSDEDKELVGADRAETLENAVAKLNQLRHESQMAQLDTIYKTTGDY
;
A
#
# COMPACT_ATOMS: atom_id res chain seq x y z
N VAL A 1 -16.02 7.33 7.85
CA VAL A 1 -16.36 6.81 6.51
C VAL A 1 -15.07 6.84 5.68
N ALA A 2 -14.76 5.75 5.00
CA ALA A 2 -13.63 5.70 4.08
C ALA A 2 -14.03 6.22 2.69
N GLU A 3 -13.10 6.90 2.01
CA GLU A 3 -13.27 7.27 0.61
C GLU A 3 -13.46 6.03 -0.28
N ASN A 4 -14.07 6.20 -1.44
CA ASN A 4 -14.29 5.13 -2.43
C ASN A 4 -14.95 3.87 -1.87
N GLY A 5 -15.82 4.00 -0.84
CA GLY A 5 -16.47 2.85 -0.20
C GLY A 5 -15.50 1.90 0.52
N GLY A 6 -14.31 2.38 0.88
CA GLY A 6 -13.28 1.60 1.55
C GLY A 6 -12.45 0.70 0.62
N GLN A 7 -12.50 0.91 -0.69
CA GLN A 7 -11.64 0.22 -1.64
C GLN A 7 -10.38 1.03 -1.93
N VAL A 8 -9.22 0.39 -1.89
CA VAL A 8 -7.91 1.00 -2.13
C VAL A 8 -6.97 -0.04 -2.73
N LYS A 9 -6.10 0.36 -3.64
CA LYS A 9 -5.04 -0.52 -4.15
C LYS A 9 -3.84 -0.50 -3.20
N ALA A 10 -3.16 -1.62 -3.03
CA ALA A 10 -1.88 -1.64 -2.31
C ALA A 10 -0.90 -0.64 -2.96
N GLY A 11 -0.29 0.22 -2.14
CA GLY A 11 0.55 1.33 -2.58
C GLY A 11 -0.16 2.68 -2.67
N ASP A 12 -1.49 2.72 -2.72
CA ASP A 12 -2.24 3.96 -2.82
C ASP A 12 -2.58 4.57 -1.44
N LYS A 13 -3.01 5.82 -1.48
CA LYS A 13 -3.47 6.54 -0.29
C LYS A 13 -4.94 6.29 -0.04
N LEU A 14 -5.29 6.10 1.23
CA LEU A 14 -6.66 6.01 1.71
C LEU A 14 -6.92 7.11 2.73
N THR A 15 -8.02 7.83 2.57
CA THR A 15 -8.49 8.83 3.53
C THR A 15 -9.68 8.28 4.31
N ILE A 16 -9.60 8.37 5.63
CA ILE A 16 -10.66 8.02 6.56
C ILE A 16 -11.17 9.29 7.20
N SER A 17 -12.44 9.57 7.04
CA SER A 17 -13.10 10.73 7.66
C SER A 17 -13.83 10.33 8.93
N VAL A 18 -13.71 11.15 9.96
CA VAL A 18 -14.40 11.00 11.24
C VAL A 18 -15.39 12.16 11.41
N PRO A 19 -16.66 11.95 11.08
CA PRO A 19 -17.61 13.06 10.93
C PRO A 19 -18.10 13.70 12.22
N SER A 20 -17.80 13.19 13.40
CA SER A 20 -18.52 13.57 14.63
C SER A 20 -17.68 13.95 15.85
N LEU A 21 -16.41 14.30 15.68
CA LEU A 21 -15.64 14.80 16.82
C LEU A 21 -16.05 16.26 17.11
N PRO A 22 -16.42 16.62 18.36
CA PRO A 22 -16.76 17.99 18.75
C PRO A 22 -15.50 18.83 18.93
N ILE A 23 -14.70 18.95 17.88
CA ILE A 23 -13.34 19.53 17.93
C ILE A 23 -13.38 21.01 18.24
N GLU A 24 -14.35 21.73 17.69
CA GLU A 24 -14.52 23.17 17.94
C GLU A 24 -14.75 23.44 19.43
N GLN A 25 -15.57 22.61 20.07
CA GLN A 25 -15.82 22.69 21.50
C GLN A 25 -14.58 22.33 22.30
N LEU A 26 -13.89 21.25 21.96
CA LEU A 26 -12.65 20.84 22.62
C LEU A 26 -11.55 21.92 22.47
N ALA A 27 -11.45 22.56 21.29
CA ALA A 27 -10.48 23.62 21.05
C ALA A 27 -10.77 24.89 21.88
N GLN A 28 -12.04 25.21 22.10
CA GLN A 28 -12.45 26.36 22.92
C GLN A 28 -12.29 26.08 24.42
N ASP A 29 -12.74 24.93 24.87
CA ASP A 29 -12.79 24.59 26.30
C ASP A 29 -11.39 24.30 26.90
N TYR A 30 -10.48 23.70 26.09
CA TYR A 30 -9.22 23.21 26.59
C TYR A 30 -7.97 23.94 26.09
N LYS A 31 -8.09 25.04 25.33
CA LYS A 31 -6.94 25.78 24.75
C LYS A 31 -5.91 24.83 24.15
N LEU A 32 -6.36 23.95 23.28
CA LEU A 32 -5.58 22.86 22.70
C LEU A 32 -4.22 23.33 22.18
N GLN A 33 -3.17 22.64 22.56
CA GLN A 33 -1.81 22.85 22.05
C GLN A 33 -1.33 21.69 21.21
N TYR A 34 -1.85 20.50 21.46
CA TYR A 34 -1.51 19.28 20.74
C TYR A 34 -2.71 18.34 20.68
N CYS A 35 -2.91 17.73 19.53
CA CYS A 35 -3.91 16.67 19.35
C CYS A 35 -3.31 15.56 18.52
N LEU A 36 -3.57 14.34 18.92
CA LEU A 36 -3.19 13.14 18.20
C LEU A 36 -4.42 12.24 18.05
N LEU A 37 -4.85 12.03 16.82
CA LEU A 37 -5.93 11.11 16.48
C LEU A 37 -5.31 9.81 15.97
N ASN A 38 -5.61 8.71 16.63
CA ASN A 38 -5.02 7.40 16.37
C ASN A 38 -6.06 6.37 16.03
N TYR A 39 -5.70 5.46 15.12
CA TYR A 39 -6.49 4.27 14.80
C TYR A 39 -5.60 3.04 14.73
N TYR A 40 -6.17 1.91 15.11
CA TYR A 40 -5.57 0.60 14.93
C TYR A 40 -6.15 -0.09 13.69
N THR A 41 -5.29 -0.77 12.97
CA THR A 41 -5.66 -1.56 11.82
C THR A 41 -4.98 -2.93 11.85
N ASN A 42 -5.50 -3.90 11.12
CA ASN A 42 -4.83 -5.17 10.86
C ASN A 42 -4.20 -5.22 9.47
N ILE A 43 -3.98 -4.06 8.84
CA ILE A 43 -3.23 -3.97 7.58
C ILE A 43 -1.75 -4.18 7.88
N PRO A 44 -1.09 -5.21 7.31
CA PRO A 44 0.34 -5.45 7.53
C PRO A 44 1.19 -4.23 7.16
N GLY A 45 2.03 -3.78 8.10
CA GLY A 45 2.88 -2.60 7.94
C GLY A 45 2.17 -1.26 8.11
N ALA A 46 0.87 -1.27 8.46
CA ALA A 46 0.09 -0.09 8.80
C ALA A 46 -0.83 -0.36 9.99
N GLU A 47 -0.34 -1.11 10.97
CA GLU A 47 -1.12 -1.51 12.16
C GLU A 47 -1.55 -0.32 13.02
N TYR A 48 -0.88 0.81 12.81
CA TYR A 48 -1.11 2.03 13.55
C TYR A 48 -1.07 3.23 12.59
N ILE A 49 -2.19 3.94 12.49
CA ILE A 49 -2.32 5.14 11.67
C ILE A 49 -2.74 6.32 12.54
N PHE A 50 -2.18 7.49 12.26
CA PHE A 50 -2.44 8.66 13.08
C PHE A 50 -2.43 9.97 12.29
N SER A 51 -3.09 10.97 12.85
CA SER A 51 -3.01 12.38 12.45
C SER A 51 -2.70 13.23 13.67
N LYS A 52 -1.81 14.18 13.52
CA LYS A 52 -1.38 15.07 14.62
C LYS A 52 -1.50 16.52 14.24
N TRP A 53 -1.72 17.34 15.25
CA TRP A 53 -1.72 18.80 15.15
C TRP A 53 -1.03 19.40 16.38
N SER A 54 -0.23 20.44 16.19
CA SER A 54 0.34 21.24 17.27
C SER A 54 0.21 22.72 16.98
N LYS A 55 -0.07 23.52 18.01
CA LYS A 55 -0.08 24.97 17.95
C LYS A 55 1.35 25.48 18.11
N GLY A 56 1.89 26.17 17.09
CA GLY A 56 3.22 26.79 17.20
C GLY A 56 4.29 26.20 16.30
N GLY A 57 3.98 25.25 15.46
CA GLY A 57 4.89 24.79 14.40
C GLY A 57 6.13 24.05 14.90
N ASP A 58 6.18 23.64 16.16
CA ASP A 58 7.26 22.81 16.64
C ASP A 58 7.21 21.45 15.95
N SER A 59 8.24 21.22 15.16
CA SER A 59 8.43 20.02 14.35
C SER A 59 8.59 18.80 15.25
N TRP A 60 7.53 18.06 15.42
CA TRP A 60 7.65 16.66 15.74
C TRP A 60 7.83 15.91 14.41
N GLU A 61 9.05 15.54 14.12
CA GLU A 61 9.38 14.66 13.01
C GLU A 61 8.82 13.28 13.31
N GLY A 62 7.70 12.98 12.73
CA GLY A 62 7.12 11.66 12.63
C GLY A 62 6.50 11.57 11.24
N GLU A 63 6.84 10.53 10.53
CA GLU A 63 6.36 10.28 9.18
C GLU A 63 4.84 10.48 9.08
N GLY A 64 4.43 11.30 8.13
CA GLY A 64 3.18 11.06 7.44
C GLY A 64 2.12 12.14 7.37
N THR A 65 2.19 13.34 7.99
CA THR A 65 1.18 14.35 7.70
C THR A 65 1.71 15.78 7.78
N THR A 66 1.47 16.52 6.71
CA THR A 66 1.61 17.98 6.68
C THR A 66 0.74 18.58 7.79
N PRO A 67 1.24 19.53 8.61
CA PRO A 67 0.43 20.18 9.62
C PRO A 67 -0.67 20.98 8.91
N VAL A 68 -1.87 20.47 9.01
CA VAL A 68 -3.12 21.15 8.62
C VAL A 68 -3.77 21.66 9.89
N GLY A 69 -4.55 22.72 9.79
CA GLY A 69 -5.24 23.29 10.96
C GLY A 69 -6.05 22.22 11.73
N PRO A 70 -6.37 22.46 13.00
CA PRO A 70 -7.00 21.47 13.89
C PRO A 70 -8.29 20.91 13.32
N GLU A 71 -9.03 21.70 12.58
CA GLU A 71 -10.29 21.30 11.95
C GLU A 71 -10.12 20.22 10.89
N VAL A 72 -8.99 20.20 10.18
CA VAL A 72 -8.71 19.22 9.12
C VAL A 72 -8.00 18.00 9.71
N ALA A 73 -6.99 18.20 10.56
CA ALA A 73 -6.22 17.12 11.16
C ALA A 73 -7.06 16.14 11.98
N LEU A 74 -8.14 16.64 12.59
CA LEU A 74 -8.99 15.83 13.48
C LEU A 74 -10.27 15.32 12.80
N LYS A 75 -10.52 15.68 11.54
CA LYS A 75 -11.68 15.19 10.76
C LYS A 75 -11.33 14.06 9.81
N SER A 76 -10.06 13.91 9.49
CA SER A 76 -9.62 12.86 8.57
C SER A 76 -8.19 12.42 8.82
N ILE A 77 -7.91 11.18 8.49
CA ILE A 77 -6.56 10.63 8.41
C ILE A 77 -6.34 10.11 7.00
N THR A 78 -5.24 10.53 6.40
CA THR A 78 -4.78 9.96 5.12
C THR A 78 -3.51 9.17 5.39
N PHE A 79 -3.48 7.92 4.98
CA PHE A 79 -2.30 7.05 5.07
C PHE A 79 -2.09 6.29 3.78
N THR A 80 -0.87 5.82 3.55
CA THR A 80 -0.54 4.98 2.39
C THR A 80 -0.65 3.53 2.82
N VAL A 81 -1.43 2.73 2.09
CA VAL A 81 -1.46 1.28 2.26
C VAL A 81 -0.11 0.74 1.76
N PRO A 82 0.61 -0.06 2.56
CA PRO A 82 1.90 -0.60 2.12
C PRO A 82 1.79 -1.33 0.79
N LYS A 83 2.76 -1.16 -0.10
CA LYS A 83 2.78 -1.75 -1.45
C LYS A 83 2.74 -3.28 -1.43
N THR A 84 3.24 -3.88 -0.35
CA THR A 84 3.28 -5.34 -0.15
C THR A 84 2.07 -5.89 0.58
N THR A 85 1.07 -5.05 0.88
CA THR A 85 -0.17 -5.53 1.50
C THR A 85 -0.90 -6.45 0.54
N PRO A 86 -1.16 -7.72 0.91
CA PRO A 86 -1.90 -8.63 0.05
C PRO A 86 -3.32 -8.15 -0.21
N ALA A 87 -3.88 -8.49 -1.37
CA ALA A 87 -5.28 -8.24 -1.65
C ALA A 87 -6.15 -8.95 -0.61
N GLY A 88 -7.14 -8.24 -0.08
CA GLY A 88 -7.98 -8.81 0.97
C GLY A 88 -8.83 -7.78 1.69
N THR A 89 -9.51 -8.27 2.72
CA THR A 89 -10.38 -7.44 3.57
C THR A 89 -9.70 -7.22 4.91
N TYR A 90 -9.56 -5.96 5.26
CA TYR A 90 -8.91 -5.50 6.48
C TYR A 90 -9.89 -4.68 7.31
N ARG A 91 -9.54 -4.46 8.57
CA ARG A 91 -10.38 -3.71 9.51
C ARG A 91 -9.58 -2.58 10.12
N ILE A 92 -10.25 -1.44 10.27
CA ILE A 92 -9.82 -0.39 11.19
C ILE A 92 -10.71 -0.53 12.41
N TYR A 93 -10.08 -0.73 13.56
CA TYR A 93 -10.79 -1.00 14.80
C TYR A 93 -10.18 -0.20 15.93
N GLY A 94 -11.05 0.38 16.73
CA GLY A 94 -10.61 1.19 17.84
C GLY A 94 -9.84 2.43 17.41
N GLY A 95 -9.73 3.34 18.31
CA GLY A 95 -8.97 4.56 18.14
C GLY A 95 -9.04 5.37 19.40
N TYR A 96 -8.14 6.33 19.54
CA TYR A 96 -8.20 7.29 20.62
C TYR A 96 -7.78 8.67 20.13
N LEU A 97 -8.33 9.67 20.78
CA LEU A 97 -7.93 11.06 20.66
C LEU A 97 -7.11 11.41 21.89
N ASP A 98 -5.85 11.75 21.69
CA ASP A 98 -4.99 12.31 22.72
C ASP A 98 -4.97 13.83 22.58
N VAL A 99 -5.28 14.51 23.66
CA VAL A 99 -5.37 15.96 23.72
C VAL A 99 -4.48 16.44 24.84
N THR A 100 -3.48 17.23 24.50
CA THR A 100 -2.59 17.85 25.48
C THR A 100 -2.80 19.36 25.48
N HIS A 101 -3.01 19.95 26.67
CA HIS A 101 -3.01 21.39 26.86
C HIS A 101 -1.95 21.79 27.88
N ARG A 102 -1.31 22.93 27.67
CA ARG A 102 -0.46 23.57 28.68
C ARG A 102 -1.28 24.61 29.42
N SER A 103 -1.43 24.48 30.72
CA SER A 103 -1.85 25.56 31.56
C SER A 103 -0.62 26.42 31.92
N GLY A 104 -0.65 27.66 31.49
CA GLY A 104 0.30 28.73 31.61
C GLY A 104 1.49 28.64 32.55
N GLY A 105 2.70 28.92 32.08
CA GLY A 105 3.91 29.26 32.80
C GLY A 105 4.91 28.12 32.94
N TYR A 106 6.04 28.32 32.48
CA TYR A 106 7.41 27.80 32.65
C TYR A 106 7.70 26.44 33.35
N GLU A 107 6.74 25.68 33.82
CA GLU A 107 7.02 24.42 34.52
C GLU A 107 6.57 23.20 33.70
N TRP A 108 7.50 22.31 33.51
CA TRP A 108 7.46 21.07 32.74
C TRP A 108 6.49 20.02 33.30
N LEU A 109 5.65 20.33 34.25
CA LEU A 109 4.94 19.37 35.10
C LEU A 109 3.41 19.33 34.93
N ASP A 110 2.80 20.24 34.19
CA ASP A 110 1.34 20.24 34.02
C ASP A 110 0.93 19.85 32.60
N VAL A 111 1.36 18.66 32.18
CA VAL A 111 0.83 18.02 30.98
C VAL A 111 -0.37 17.17 31.38
N TYR A 112 -1.57 17.69 31.24
CA TYR A 112 -2.78 16.88 31.35
C TYR A 112 -3.04 16.23 29.99
N ALA A 113 -2.73 14.94 29.88
CA ALA A 113 -3.14 14.13 28.74
C ALA A 113 -4.55 13.59 29.02
N ASN A 114 -5.54 14.05 28.29
CA ASN A 114 -6.87 13.49 28.32
C ASN A 114 -7.02 12.51 27.14
N PHE A 115 -7.05 11.23 27.44
CA PHE A 115 -7.31 10.18 26.46
C PHE A 115 -8.81 9.98 26.32
N TYR A 116 -9.34 10.30 25.16
CA TYR A 116 -10.71 9.95 24.81
C TYR A 116 -10.68 8.67 23.98
N LYS A 117 -11.12 7.57 24.58
CA LYS A 117 -11.37 6.36 23.83
C LYS A 117 -12.53 6.63 22.86
N MET A 118 -12.26 6.57 21.58
CA MET A 118 -13.29 6.65 20.57
C MET A 118 -13.84 5.25 20.31
N GLU A 119 -15.12 5.07 20.53
CA GLU A 119 -15.82 3.90 20.02
C GLU A 119 -16.05 4.12 18.53
N ILE A 120 -15.17 3.54 17.73
CA ILE A 120 -15.34 3.50 16.29
C ILE A 120 -16.02 2.17 15.97
N SER A 121 -17.16 2.23 15.31
CA SER A 121 -17.69 1.04 14.67
C SER A 121 -16.66 0.54 13.66
N ASP A 122 -16.36 -0.75 13.71
CA ASP A 122 -15.38 -1.37 12.81
C ASP A 122 -15.59 -0.91 11.36
N LEU A 123 -14.55 -0.30 10.79
CA LEU A 123 -14.54 0.08 9.39
C LEU A 123 -13.83 -1.00 8.59
N THR A 124 -14.52 -1.56 7.63
CA THR A 124 -13.96 -2.55 6.71
C THR A 124 -13.32 -1.84 5.51
N ILE A 125 -12.12 -2.27 5.16
CA ILE A 125 -11.35 -1.80 4.00
C ILE A 125 -11.06 -2.99 3.12
N THR A 126 -11.29 -2.84 1.82
CA THR A 126 -10.90 -3.81 0.81
C THR A 126 -9.65 -3.33 0.10
N VAL A 127 -8.54 -4.02 0.31
CA VAL A 127 -7.30 -3.78 -0.43
C VAL A 127 -7.35 -4.59 -1.71
N LEU A 128 -7.22 -3.91 -2.83
CA LEU A 128 -7.13 -4.49 -4.16
C LEU A 128 -5.68 -4.89 -4.44
N LYS A 129 -5.50 -5.90 -5.30
CA LYS A 129 -4.19 -6.38 -5.72
C LYS A 129 -3.31 -5.23 -6.23
N GLY A 130 -2.13 -5.09 -5.65
CA GLY A 130 -1.10 -4.15 -6.07
C GLY A 130 -0.31 -4.65 -7.27
N ASP A 131 0.53 -3.79 -7.86
CA ASP A 131 1.32 -4.14 -9.04
C ASP A 131 2.40 -5.18 -8.72
N ILE A 132 2.98 -5.14 -7.52
CA ILE A 132 3.97 -6.11 -7.03
C ILE A 132 3.33 -7.51 -6.92
N GLU A 133 2.20 -7.61 -6.24
CA GLU A 133 1.46 -8.88 -6.08
C GLU A 133 0.99 -9.41 -7.43
N ASN A 134 0.53 -8.52 -8.33
CA ASN A 134 0.11 -8.91 -9.67
C ASN A 134 1.26 -9.49 -10.49
N ALA A 135 2.44 -8.86 -10.48
CA ALA A 135 3.61 -9.37 -11.17
C ALA A 135 4.07 -10.70 -10.58
N ALA A 136 4.09 -10.83 -9.25
CA ALA A 136 4.45 -12.07 -8.56
C ALA A 136 3.53 -13.22 -8.94
N ASP A 137 2.22 -13.01 -8.90
CA ASP A 137 1.22 -14.04 -9.25
C ASP A 137 1.32 -14.47 -10.71
N LEU A 138 1.56 -13.53 -11.63
CA LEU A 138 1.74 -13.86 -13.05
C LEU A 138 2.99 -14.68 -13.29
N ILE A 139 4.08 -14.43 -12.57
CA ILE A 139 5.31 -15.22 -12.64
C ILE A 139 5.08 -16.61 -12.05
N ASP A 140 4.48 -16.69 -10.88
CA ASP A 140 4.19 -17.96 -10.19
C ASP A 140 3.23 -18.85 -11.01
N ALA A 141 2.40 -18.27 -11.88
CA ALA A 141 1.47 -18.96 -12.75
C ALA A 141 2.08 -19.50 -14.05
N ILE A 142 3.33 -19.19 -14.40
CA ILE A 142 3.95 -19.63 -15.67
C ILE A 142 3.99 -21.16 -15.78
N GLY A 143 4.32 -21.87 -14.70
CA GLY A 143 4.44 -23.33 -14.68
C GLY A 143 5.48 -23.86 -15.68
N ASP A 144 5.20 -25.03 -16.29
CA ASP A 144 6.07 -25.65 -17.28
C ASP A 144 6.04 -24.86 -18.60
N VAL A 145 7.22 -24.48 -19.09
CA VAL A 145 7.36 -23.67 -20.29
C VAL A 145 7.23 -24.52 -21.56
N THR A 146 6.21 -24.22 -22.34
CA THR A 146 5.94 -24.76 -23.69
C THR A 146 5.78 -23.62 -24.71
N LEU A 147 5.61 -23.92 -25.96
CA LEU A 147 5.31 -22.90 -26.99
C LEU A 147 3.99 -22.15 -26.70
N ASP A 148 3.03 -22.80 -26.04
CA ASP A 148 1.74 -22.20 -25.67
C ASP A 148 1.84 -21.27 -24.48
N SER A 149 2.95 -21.30 -23.74
CA SER A 149 3.18 -20.42 -22.57
C SER A 149 3.51 -18.97 -22.97
N ALA A 150 3.64 -18.66 -24.27
CA ALA A 150 4.08 -17.36 -24.76
C ALA A 150 3.26 -16.19 -24.17
N ALA A 151 1.93 -16.29 -24.22
CA ALA A 151 1.06 -15.22 -23.72
C ALA A 151 1.20 -15.00 -22.21
N ALA A 152 1.33 -16.08 -21.44
CA ALA A 152 1.52 -15.99 -19.98
C ALA A 152 2.87 -15.36 -19.62
N ILE A 153 3.94 -15.76 -20.31
CA ILE A 153 5.30 -15.21 -20.12
C ILE A 153 5.35 -13.73 -20.52
N ASP A 154 4.73 -13.36 -21.64
CA ASP A 154 4.67 -11.97 -22.10
C ASP A 154 3.87 -11.09 -21.12
N ALA A 155 2.78 -11.59 -20.55
CA ALA A 155 2.00 -10.88 -19.53
C ALA A 155 2.80 -10.70 -18.24
N ALA A 156 3.46 -11.76 -17.74
CA ALA A 156 4.30 -11.71 -16.56
C ALA A 156 5.48 -10.72 -16.75
N LYS A 157 6.14 -10.78 -17.91
CA LYS A 157 7.24 -9.88 -18.26
C LYS A 157 6.75 -8.43 -18.33
N SER A 158 5.63 -8.15 -18.96
CA SER A 158 5.08 -6.81 -19.07
C SER A 158 4.72 -6.22 -17.71
N ALA A 159 4.14 -7.03 -16.82
CA ALA A 159 3.81 -6.60 -15.47
C ALA A 159 5.08 -6.33 -14.66
N TYR A 160 6.10 -7.18 -14.75
CA TYR A 160 7.38 -7.02 -14.05
C TYR A 160 8.18 -5.82 -14.57
N ASP A 161 8.27 -5.64 -15.89
CA ASP A 161 9.01 -4.53 -16.49
C ASP A 161 8.41 -3.15 -16.17
N ALA A 162 7.10 -3.10 -15.94
CA ALA A 162 6.38 -1.87 -15.56
C ALA A 162 6.68 -1.40 -14.13
N LEU A 163 7.27 -2.26 -13.29
CA LEU A 163 7.64 -1.93 -11.92
C LEU A 163 8.89 -1.03 -11.87
N SER A 164 8.96 -0.18 -10.85
CA SER A 164 10.20 0.52 -10.49
C SER A 164 11.28 -0.48 -10.05
N ASP A 165 12.55 -0.07 -10.04
CA ASP A 165 13.63 -0.95 -9.58
C ASP A 165 13.45 -1.35 -8.12
N GLU A 166 12.98 -0.43 -7.26
CA GLU A 166 12.64 -0.72 -5.85
C GLU A 166 11.50 -1.74 -5.73
N ASP A 167 10.47 -1.64 -6.59
CA ASP A 167 9.33 -2.57 -6.56
C ASP A 167 9.72 -3.94 -7.11
N LYS A 168 10.67 -4.02 -8.05
CA LYS A 168 11.24 -5.29 -8.54
C LYS A 168 11.98 -6.05 -7.44
N GLU A 169 12.70 -5.34 -6.57
CA GLU A 169 13.32 -5.95 -5.39
C GLU A 169 12.29 -6.62 -4.46
N LEU A 170 11.10 -6.01 -4.34
CA LEU A 170 10.01 -6.55 -3.51
C LEU A 170 9.30 -7.78 -4.13
N VAL A 171 9.37 -7.95 -5.45
CA VAL A 171 8.91 -9.21 -6.11
C VAL A 171 9.80 -10.39 -5.72
N GLY A 172 11.08 -10.14 -5.49
CA GLY A 172 12.08 -11.10 -5.06
C GLY A 172 12.93 -11.67 -6.18
N ALA A 173 14.21 -11.93 -5.85
CA ALA A 173 15.21 -12.40 -6.82
C ALA A 173 14.85 -13.75 -7.44
N ASP A 174 14.27 -14.67 -6.67
CA ASP A 174 13.89 -16.02 -7.15
C ASP A 174 12.83 -15.94 -8.26
N ARG A 175 11.86 -15.02 -8.13
CA ARG A 175 10.84 -14.81 -9.18
C ARG A 175 11.41 -14.13 -10.41
N ALA A 176 12.32 -13.16 -10.22
CA ALA A 176 13.03 -12.54 -11.34
C ALA A 176 13.80 -13.58 -12.14
N GLU A 177 14.56 -14.47 -11.48
CA GLU A 177 15.28 -15.56 -12.12
C GLU A 177 14.31 -16.56 -12.80
N THR A 178 13.20 -16.88 -12.17
CA THR A 178 12.15 -17.74 -12.77
C THR A 178 11.64 -17.17 -14.08
N LEU A 179 11.35 -15.85 -14.11
CA LEU A 179 10.89 -15.16 -15.31
C LEU A 179 11.95 -15.16 -16.42
N GLU A 180 13.21 -14.85 -16.08
CA GLU A 180 14.32 -14.88 -17.02
C GLU A 180 14.51 -16.26 -17.63
N ASN A 181 14.50 -17.31 -16.82
CA ASN A 181 14.61 -18.69 -17.26
C ASN A 181 13.44 -19.11 -18.16
N ALA A 182 12.22 -18.66 -17.83
CA ALA A 182 11.04 -18.93 -18.65
C ALA A 182 11.15 -18.27 -20.04
N VAL A 183 11.59 -17.02 -20.09
CA VAL A 183 11.83 -16.30 -21.35
C VAL A 183 12.91 -16.99 -22.19
N ALA A 184 14.02 -17.36 -21.58
CA ALA A 184 15.12 -18.06 -22.27
C ALA A 184 14.66 -19.41 -22.84
N LYS A 185 13.92 -20.19 -22.05
CA LYS A 185 13.39 -21.49 -22.46
C LYS A 185 12.39 -21.35 -23.61
N LEU A 186 11.48 -20.39 -23.55
CA LEU A 186 10.54 -20.12 -24.64
C LEU A 186 11.25 -19.77 -25.95
N ASN A 187 12.28 -18.93 -25.89
CA ASN A 187 13.08 -18.56 -27.05
C ASN A 187 13.82 -19.77 -27.64
N GLN A 188 14.35 -20.65 -26.80
CA GLN A 188 14.95 -21.91 -27.25
C GLN A 188 13.92 -22.79 -27.98
N LEU A 189 12.73 -22.99 -27.41
CA LEU A 189 11.67 -23.81 -28.02
C LEU A 189 11.19 -23.22 -29.35
N ARG A 190 11.07 -21.91 -29.45
CA ARG A 190 10.74 -21.20 -30.69
C ARG A 190 11.80 -21.47 -31.78
N HIS A 191 13.08 -21.34 -31.41
CA HIS A 191 14.17 -21.62 -32.34
C HIS A 191 14.19 -23.09 -32.80
N GLU A 192 14.05 -24.04 -31.89
CA GLU A 192 13.98 -25.46 -32.18
C GLU A 192 12.80 -25.78 -33.14
N SER A 193 11.63 -25.18 -32.89
CA SER A 193 10.46 -25.34 -33.77
C SER A 193 10.70 -24.76 -35.17
N GLN A 194 11.30 -23.59 -35.28
CA GLN A 194 11.65 -22.97 -36.56
C GLN A 194 12.66 -23.82 -37.33
N MET A 195 13.69 -24.36 -36.69
CA MET A 195 14.66 -25.24 -37.32
C MET A 195 14.04 -26.52 -37.80
N ALA A 196 13.12 -27.13 -37.03
CA ALA A 196 12.38 -28.32 -37.44
C ALA A 196 11.49 -28.07 -38.66
N GLN A 197 10.85 -26.90 -38.75
CA GLN A 197 10.06 -26.49 -39.90
C GLN A 197 10.93 -26.31 -41.14
N LEU A 198 12.10 -25.64 -41.00
CA LEU A 198 13.06 -25.47 -42.11
C LEU A 198 13.58 -26.81 -42.60
N ASP A 199 13.95 -27.73 -41.71
CA ASP A 199 14.41 -29.08 -42.08
C ASP A 199 13.30 -29.88 -42.84
N THR A 200 12.07 -29.73 -42.44
CA THR A 200 10.90 -30.33 -43.09
C THR A 200 10.71 -29.77 -44.49
N ILE A 201 10.78 -28.45 -44.65
CA ILE A 201 10.68 -27.78 -45.97
C ILE A 201 11.81 -28.26 -46.86
N TYR A 202 13.06 -28.27 -46.38
CA TYR A 202 14.21 -28.73 -47.10
C TYR A 202 14.08 -30.18 -47.59
N LYS A 203 13.60 -31.09 -46.74
CA LYS A 203 13.40 -32.49 -47.06
C LYS A 203 12.26 -32.70 -48.08
N THR A 204 11.28 -31.80 -48.15
CA THR A 204 10.12 -31.93 -49.05
C THR A 204 10.31 -31.24 -50.39
N THR A 205 11.05 -30.14 -50.44
CA THR A 205 11.23 -29.35 -51.68
C THR A 205 12.48 -29.74 -52.47
N GLY A 206 13.50 -30.30 -51.82
CA GLY A 206 14.75 -30.70 -52.48
C GLY A 206 15.58 -29.54 -53.04
N ASP A 207 15.21 -28.30 -52.74
CA ASP A 207 15.89 -27.11 -53.23
C ASP A 207 17.03 -26.72 -52.31
N TYR A 208 18.22 -26.62 -52.93
CA TYR A 208 19.36 -25.91 -52.37
C TYR A 208 19.27 -24.43 -52.71
#